data_8718c88e286214f0763193133241451d
#
_entry.id   8718c88e286214f0763193133241451d
#
_cell.length_a   1.000
_cell.length_b   1.000
_cell.length_c   1.000
_cell.angle_alpha   90.00
_cell.angle_beta   90.00
_cell.angle_gamma   90.00
#
_symmetry.space_group_name_H-M   'P 1'
#
loop_
_entity.id
_entity.type
_entity.pdbx_description
1 polymer ?
#
loop_
_entity_poly.entity_id
_entity_poly.type
_entity_poly.pdbx_seq_one_letter_code
_entity_poly.pdbx_strand_id
1 'polypeptide(L)'
;MKENNYYNKKVEELYKELNTSISGLTEEEASKRLEEYGENKLAERKKKSNFIIFLNQFNDLMIILLIFASVFSAVISYIQKESYADSVIILIIVIINATLSFIEEKKADKAIEELNKMFITNNNVIRDGKKETIDVRKIVPGDIIELEAGDYVSADARIISSEALEVNESTLTGESKSIKKDNIDITEEKELYERKNMVYAGCNVTNGHAFVVVCSTAMNTELGKIGASLMNNKNELTPLQKKVNQISKVLTYIIIGIIIVMMVVGLLKKNDFFDILMLSISLAVAAIPEGMSSVITIILSLGMSEMAKRNVIIRKMASVETLGSTDIICSDKTGTITIGNRKATHFYPANGLENHAFAEICMMSSLSDETPEGKSIVELARESGLRVHNLNTTGSKLIKFSAETKCSGVD
;
A
#
# COMPACT_ATOMS: atom_id res chain seq x y z
N MET A 1 23.72 11.64 8.40
CA MET A 1 22.56 12.19 9.14
C MET A 1 22.73 11.80 10.58
N LYS A 2 22.66 12.74 11.56
CA LYS A 2 22.65 12.38 12.97
C LYS A 2 21.42 11.52 13.22
N GLU A 3 21.58 10.31 13.75
CA GLU A 3 20.44 9.55 14.28
C GLU A 3 19.83 10.36 15.40
N ASN A 4 18.67 10.89 15.15
CA ASN A 4 17.89 11.58 16.17
C ASN A 4 17.27 10.52 17.08
N ASN A 5 17.94 10.22 18.21
CA ASN A 5 17.48 9.23 19.18
C ASN A 5 16.33 9.82 20.04
N TYR A 6 15.15 9.96 19.42
CA TYR A 6 13.97 10.53 20.08
C TYR A 6 13.48 9.72 21.30
N TYR A 7 13.77 8.41 21.33
CA TYR A 7 13.39 7.52 22.43
C TYR A 7 14.16 7.81 23.73
N ASN A 8 15.37 8.42 23.66
CA ASN A 8 16.18 8.75 24.82
C ASN A 8 15.84 10.11 25.44
N LYS A 9 14.94 10.87 24.78
CA LYS A 9 14.61 12.23 25.21
C LYS A 9 13.33 12.22 26.04
N LYS A 10 13.25 13.12 27.00
CA LYS A 10 12.02 13.39 27.73
C LYS A 10 11.01 14.11 26.83
N VAL A 11 9.73 13.92 27.09
CA VAL A 11 8.65 14.51 26.27
C VAL A 11 8.76 16.05 26.22
N GLU A 12 9.15 16.70 27.31
CA GLU A 12 9.31 18.16 27.38
C GLU A 12 10.48 18.66 26.50
N GLU A 13 11.52 17.87 26.37
CA GLU A 13 12.67 18.17 25.47
C GLU A 13 12.25 18.01 24.00
N LEU A 14 11.44 16.98 23.71
CA LEU A 14 10.90 16.78 22.37
C LEU A 14 9.96 17.88 21.94
N TYR A 15 9.10 18.37 22.84
CA TYR A 15 8.24 19.52 22.53
C TYR A 15 9.05 20.75 22.15
N LYS A 16 10.18 21.00 22.84
CA LYS A 16 11.07 22.12 22.50
C LYS A 16 11.79 21.90 21.17
N GLU A 17 12.32 20.68 20.95
CA GLU A 17 13.07 20.35 19.74
C GLU A 17 12.17 20.36 18.51
N LEU A 18 10.98 19.77 18.60
CA LEU A 18 9.99 19.72 17.53
C LEU A 18 9.14 21.00 17.46
N ASN A 19 9.40 21.99 18.33
CA ASN A 19 8.66 23.25 18.42
C ASN A 19 7.14 23.01 18.35
N THR A 20 6.64 22.15 19.27
CA THR A 20 5.24 21.76 19.39
C THR A 20 4.79 21.78 20.86
N SER A 21 3.55 21.43 21.12
CA SER A 21 2.99 21.34 22.48
C SER A 21 1.92 20.25 22.54
N ILE A 22 1.37 20.00 23.73
CA ILE A 22 0.25 19.07 23.91
C ILE A 22 -1.00 19.47 23.10
N SER A 23 -1.16 20.77 22.79
CA SER A 23 -2.23 21.28 21.93
C SER A 23 -1.96 21.06 20.43
N GLY A 24 -0.83 20.46 20.07
CA GLY A 24 -0.40 20.23 18.71
C GLY A 24 0.17 21.49 18.05
N LEU A 25 0.38 21.38 16.74
CA LEU A 25 0.83 22.48 15.87
C LEU A 25 -0.35 23.39 15.51
N THR A 26 -0.06 24.63 15.11
CA THR A 26 -1.05 25.45 14.40
C THR A 26 -1.16 24.99 12.96
N GLU A 27 -2.31 25.23 12.31
CA GLU A 27 -2.51 24.87 10.90
C GLU A 27 -1.51 25.57 9.98
N GLU A 28 -1.12 26.81 10.28
CA GLU A 28 -0.10 27.54 9.53
C GLU A 28 1.27 26.87 9.64
N GLU A 29 1.68 26.49 10.85
CA GLU A 29 2.96 25.80 11.07
C GLU A 29 2.97 24.41 10.43
N ALA A 30 1.86 23.66 10.52
CA ALA A 30 1.72 22.36 9.88
C ALA A 30 1.83 22.46 8.34
N SER A 31 1.19 23.48 7.73
CA SER A 31 1.28 23.74 6.29
C SER A 31 2.72 24.08 5.86
N LYS A 32 3.40 24.93 6.64
CA LYS A 32 4.80 25.30 6.39
C LYS A 32 5.73 24.07 6.46
N ARG A 33 5.53 23.20 7.47
CA ARG A 33 6.29 21.96 7.60
C ARG A 33 5.99 20.97 6.47
N LEU A 34 4.75 20.92 6.01
CA LEU A 34 4.39 20.11 4.86
C LEU A 34 5.14 20.54 3.59
N GLU A 35 5.37 21.84 3.39
CA GLU A 35 6.20 22.33 2.30
C GLU A 35 7.69 21.99 2.50
N GLU A 36 8.19 22.06 3.74
CA GLU A 36 9.61 21.78 4.08
C GLU A 36 9.95 20.29 4.04
N TYR A 37 9.15 19.44 4.70
CA TYR A 37 9.41 18.00 4.84
C TYR A 37 8.79 17.17 3.72
N GLY A 38 7.84 17.74 2.96
CA GLY A 38 7.05 17.05 1.95
C GLY A 38 5.96 16.16 2.52
N GLU A 39 5.20 15.53 1.64
CA GLU A 39 4.13 14.62 2.03
C GLU A 39 4.65 13.37 2.75
N ASN A 40 3.95 12.92 3.80
CA ASN A 40 4.24 11.67 4.51
C ASN A 40 3.84 10.46 3.65
N LYS A 41 4.67 10.19 2.66
CA LYS A 41 4.57 9.01 1.78
C LYS A 41 5.96 8.45 1.50
N LEU A 42 6.05 7.13 1.41
CA LEU A 42 7.28 6.49 0.96
C LEU A 42 7.61 6.97 -0.46
N ALA A 43 8.90 7.13 -0.75
CA ALA A 43 9.32 7.67 -2.03
C ALA A 43 8.77 6.81 -3.18
N GLU A 44 7.95 7.42 -3.99
CA GLU A 44 7.57 6.87 -5.29
C GLU A 44 8.69 7.11 -6.28
N ARG A 45 8.84 6.22 -7.27
CA ARG A 45 9.77 6.47 -8.38
C ARG A 45 9.40 7.79 -9.04
N LYS A 46 10.40 8.65 -9.26
CA LYS A 46 10.21 9.91 -10.01
C LYS A 46 9.49 9.59 -11.33
N LYS A 47 8.33 10.17 -11.53
CA LYS A 47 7.57 10.05 -12.79
C LYS A 47 8.49 10.53 -13.92
N LYS A 48 8.70 9.67 -14.91
CA LYS A 48 9.45 10.06 -16.10
C LYS A 48 8.64 11.11 -16.85
N SER A 49 9.33 12.09 -17.45
CA SER A 49 8.66 13.06 -18.34
C SER A 49 7.95 12.31 -19.48
N ASN A 50 6.79 12.82 -19.91
CA ASN A 50 6.04 12.27 -21.03
C ASN A 50 6.90 12.14 -22.29
N PHE A 51 7.80 13.09 -22.51
CA PHE A 51 8.74 13.06 -23.63
C PHE A 51 9.74 11.88 -23.52
N ILE A 52 10.24 11.60 -22.31
CA ILE A 52 11.14 10.47 -22.09
C ILE A 52 10.40 9.14 -22.25
N ILE A 53 9.14 9.04 -21.79
CA ILE A 53 8.31 7.86 -21.98
C ILE A 53 8.09 7.60 -23.46
N PHE A 54 7.75 8.63 -24.23
CA PHE A 54 7.57 8.54 -25.67
C PHE A 54 8.87 8.14 -26.39
N LEU A 55 10.01 8.73 -26.05
CA LEU A 55 11.31 8.36 -26.62
C LEU A 55 11.71 6.93 -26.28
N ASN A 56 11.35 6.43 -25.09
CA ASN A 56 11.63 5.06 -24.70
C ASN A 56 10.88 4.02 -25.56
N GLN A 57 9.75 4.40 -26.22
CA GLN A 57 9.07 3.51 -27.16
C GLN A 57 9.98 3.18 -28.34
N PHE A 58 10.83 4.10 -28.77
CA PHE A 58 11.78 3.86 -29.87
C PHE A 58 12.93 2.92 -29.49
N ASN A 59 13.07 2.55 -28.23
CA ASN A 59 14.04 1.55 -27.78
C ASN A 59 13.48 0.11 -27.81
N ASP A 60 12.28 -0.07 -28.34
CA ASP A 60 11.72 -1.39 -28.61
C ASP A 60 12.42 -2.03 -29.82
N LEU A 61 12.77 -3.32 -29.69
CA LEU A 61 13.48 -4.05 -30.73
C LEU A 61 12.77 -4.02 -32.08
N MET A 62 11.43 -4.02 -32.04
CA MET A 62 10.60 -4.00 -33.23
C MET A 62 10.63 -2.66 -33.94
N ILE A 63 10.49 -1.59 -33.17
CA ILE A 63 10.57 -0.23 -33.71
C ILE A 63 11.96 0.04 -34.27
N ILE A 64 13.02 -0.47 -33.63
CA ILE A 64 14.38 -0.41 -34.16
C ILE A 64 14.50 -1.13 -35.51
N LEU A 65 13.93 -2.36 -35.64
CA LEU A 65 13.91 -3.09 -36.90
C LEU A 65 13.15 -2.34 -38.00
N LEU A 66 12.01 -1.74 -37.67
CA LEU A 66 11.22 -0.90 -38.58
C LEU A 66 11.97 0.33 -39.05
N ILE A 67 12.65 1.03 -38.13
CA ILE A 67 13.49 2.18 -38.48
C ILE A 67 14.60 1.76 -39.42
N PHE A 68 15.27 0.63 -39.10
CA PHE A 68 16.29 0.06 -39.97
C PHE A 68 15.74 -0.26 -41.36
N ALA A 69 14.57 -0.88 -41.43
CA ALA A 69 13.88 -1.21 -42.71
C ALA A 69 13.53 0.07 -43.49
N SER A 70 13.02 1.11 -42.84
CA SER A 70 12.70 2.39 -43.47
C SER A 70 13.93 3.08 -44.04
N VAL A 71 15.03 3.13 -43.27
CA VAL A 71 16.30 3.70 -43.73
C VAL A 71 16.85 2.90 -44.90
N PHE A 72 16.82 1.57 -44.80
CA PHE A 72 17.29 0.67 -45.86
C PHE A 72 16.48 0.82 -47.16
N SER A 73 15.13 0.87 -47.05
CA SER A 73 14.23 1.14 -48.17
C SER A 73 14.56 2.49 -48.85
N ALA A 74 14.80 3.54 -48.02
CA ALA A 74 15.16 4.85 -48.55
C ALA A 74 16.47 4.85 -49.32
N VAL A 75 17.48 4.11 -48.86
CA VAL A 75 18.77 3.94 -49.54
C VAL A 75 18.59 3.21 -50.89
N ILE A 76 17.78 2.16 -50.92
CA ILE A 76 17.48 1.42 -52.15
C ILE A 76 16.77 2.32 -53.17
N SER A 77 15.71 3.04 -52.73
CA SER A 77 14.96 3.97 -53.58
C SER A 77 15.89 5.04 -54.18
N TYR A 78 16.88 5.52 -53.38
CA TYR A 78 17.90 6.46 -53.88
C TYR A 78 18.77 5.84 -54.96
N ILE A 79 19.24 4.58 -54.80
CA ILE A 79 20.11 3.90 -55.75
C ILE A 79 19.35 3.58 -57.03
N GLN A 80 18.11 3.08 -56.91
CA GLN A 80 17.27 2.64 -58.03
C GLN A 80 16.54 3.83 -58.70
N LYS A 81 16.61 5.03 -58.12
CA LYS A 81 15.88 6.24 -58.54
C LYS A 81 14.36 6.01 -58.56
N GLU A 82 13.86 5.20 -57.64
CA GLU A 82 12.45 4.92 -57.45
C GLU A 82 11.80 5.84 -56.40
N SER A 83 10.49 5.66 -56.20
CA SER A 83 9.72 6.44 -55.25
C SER A 83 10.09 6.09 -53.79
N TYR A 84 10.16 7.13 -52.91
CA TYR A 84 10.36 6.92 -51.47
C TYR A 84 9.07 6.53 -50.71
N ALA A 85 8.00 6.19 -51.45
CA ALA A 85 6.69 5.91 -50.88
C ALA A 85 6.72 4.85 -49.77
N ASP A 86 7.44 3.73 -50.01
CA ASP A 86 7.54 2.63 -49.04
C ASP A 86 8.27 3.02 -47.77
N SER A 87 9.36 3.76 -47.89
CA SER A 87 10.12 4.29 -46.73
C SER A 87 9.28 5.22 -45.89
N VAL A 88 8.47 6.09 -46.53
CA VAL A 88 7.58 7.01 -45.86
C VAL A 88 6.43 6.25 -45.17
N ILE A 89 5.85 5.24 -45.82
CA ILE A 89 4.79 4.41 -45.21
C ILE A 89 5.32 3.70 -43.97
N ILE A 90 6.52 3.09 -44.04
CA ILE A 90 7.13 2.42 -42.89
C ILE A 90 7.36 3.41 -41.75
N LEU A 91 7.86 4.62 -42.05
CA LEU A 91 8.08 5.67 -41.02
C LEU A 91 6.76 6.11 -40.36
N ILE A 92 5.69 6.24 -41.13
CA ILE A 92 4.35 6.54 -40.60
C ILE A 92 3.89 5.43 -39.65
N ILE A 93 4.08 4.16 -40.03
CA ILE A 93 3.75 3.01 -39.19
C ILE A 93 4.55 3.06 -37.88
N VAL A 94 5.84 3.37 -37.92
CA VAL A 94 6.70 3.52 -36.72
C VAL A 94 6.13 4.59 -35.78
N ILE A 95 5.74 5.74 -36.32
CA ILE A 95 5.20 6.84 -35.53
C ILE A 95 3.84 6.44 -34.90
N ILE A 96 2.98 5.78 -35.69
CA ILE A 96 1.69 5.29 -35.19
C ILE A 96 1.90 4.29 -34.06
N ASN A 97 2.77 3.29 -34.22
CA ASN A 97 3.04 2.28 -33.21
C ASN A 97 3.63 2.89 -31.93
N ALA A 98 4.63 3.77 -32.05
CA ALA A 98 5.20 4.47 -30.91
C ALA A 98 4.15 5.31 -30.18
N THR A 99 3.22 5.93 -30.91
CA THR A 99 2.13 6.72 -30.32
C THR A 99 1.12 5.84 -29.59
N LEU A 100 0.72 4.71 -30.19
CA LEU A 100 -0.19 3.75 -29.58
C LEU A 100 0.41 3.16 -28.30
N SER A 101 1.65 2.70 -28.34
CA SER A 101 2.36 2.18 -27.16
C SER A 101 2.48 3.22 -26.05
N PHE A 102 2.74 4.49 -26.39
CA PHE A 102 2.75 5.59 -25.43
C PHE A 102 1.39 5.80 -24.78
N ILE A 103 0.29 5.78 -25.57
CA ILE A 103 -1.08 5.93 -25.07
C ILE A 103 -1.44 4.77 -24.12
N GLU A 104 -1.08 3.53 -24.46
CA GLU A 104 -1.32 2.35 -23.64
C GLU A 104 -0.55 2.41 -22.32
N GLU A 105 0.74 2.76 -22.34
CA GLU A 105 1.56 2.94 -21.13
C GLU A 105 0.94 4.02 -20.21
N LYS A 106 0.49 5.13 -20.78
CA LYS A 106 -0.20 6.19 -20.04
C LYS A 106 -1.51 5.74 -19.40
N LYS A 107 -2.31 4.95 -20.11
CA LYS A 107 -3.55 4.39 -19.55
C LYS A 107 -3.26 3.42 -18.40
N ALA A 108 -2.22 2.60 -18.52
CA ALA A 108 -1.80 1.68 -17.47
C ALA A 108 -1.31 2.45 -16.22
N ASP A 109 -0.46 3.47 -16.38
CA ASP A 109 0.04 4.32 -15.29
C ASP A 109 -1.13 5.03 -14.58
N LYS A 110 -2.08 5.57 -15.34
CA LYS A 110 -3.26 6.25 -14.77
C LYS A 110 -4.12 5.29 -13.95
N ALA A 111 -4.35 4.07 -14.44
CA ALA A 111 -5.11 3.06 -13.71
C ALA A 111 -4.45 2.69 -12.37
N ILE A 112 -3.11 2.56 -12.33
CA ILE A 112 -2.35 2.34 -11.10
C ILE A 112 -2.46 3.55 -10.15
N GLU A 113 -2.39 4.77 -10.68
CA GLU A 113 -2.51 5.99 -9.87
C GLU A 113 -3.90 6.13 -9.24
N GLU A 114 -4.96 5.81 -9.97
CA GLU A 114 -6.34 5.81 -9.44
C GLU A 114 -6.52 4.77 -8.34
N LEU A 115 -5.91 3.59 -8.47
CA LEU A 115 -5.89 2.58 -7.41
C LEU A 115 -5.17 3.10 -6.16
N ASN A 116 -4.01 3.70 -6.30
CA ASN A 116 -3.24 4.24 -5.17
C ASN A 116 -4.02 5.32 -4.40
N LYS A 117 -4.88 6.10 -5.09
CA LYS A 117 -5.76 7.08 -4.44
C LYS A 117 -6.87 6.44 -3.59
N MET A 118 -7.26 5.21 -3.88
CA MET A 118 -8.28 4.50 -3.09
C MET A 118 -7.77 4.01 -1.73
N PHE A 119 -6.46 3.98 -1.51
CA PHE A 119 -5.80 3.52 -0.29
C PHE A 119 -5.38 4.66 0.65
N ILE A 120 -6.03 5.81 0.56
CA ILE A 120 -5.79 6.93 1.46
C ILE A 120 -6.39 6.56 2.81
N THR A 121 -5.54 6.44 3.82
CA THR A 121 -5.92 6.30 5.22
C THR A 121 -5.93 7.67 5.90
N ASN A 122 -6.80 7.84 6.88
CA ASN A 122 -6.87 9.05 7.70
C ASN A 122 -6.41 8.73 9.12
N ASN A 123 -5.84 9.71 9.81
CA ASN A 123 -5.57 9.65 11.24
C ASN A 123 -6.18 10.84 11.95
N ASN A 124 -6.45 10.67 13.25
CA ASN A 124 -6.91 11.72 14.13
C ASN A 124 -5.69 12.47 14.67
N VAL A 125 -5.59 13.75 14.39
CA VAL A 125 -4.53 14.63 14.90
C VAL A 125 -5.11 15.70 15.78
N ILE A 126 -4.27 16.24 16.67
CA ILE A 126 -4.61 17.43 17.48
C ILE A 126 -3.81 18.60 16.92
N ARG A 127 -4.52 19.61 16.43
CA ARG A 127 -3.96 20.89 15.99
C ARG A 127 -4.78 22.04 16.62
N ASP A 128 -4.11 23.08 17.04
CA ASP A 128 -4.74 24.22 17.75
C ASP A 128 -5.66 23.78 18.91
N GLY A 129 -5.31 22.67 19.59
CA GLY A 129 -6.09 22.07 20.68
C GLY A 129 -7.39 21.39 20.23
N LYS A 130 -7.61 21.20 18.93
CA LYS A 130 -8.80 20.53 18.39
C LYS A 130 -8.42 19.21 17.73
N LYS A 131 -9.28 18.20 17.93
CA LYS A 131 -9.17 16.91 17.24
C LYS A 131 -9.70 17.06 15.82
N GLU A 132 -8.89 16.70 14.84
CA GLU A 132 -9.23 16.72 13.41
C GLU A 132 -8.82 15.41 12.76
N THR A 133 -9.61 14.94 11.80
CA THR A 133 -9.28 13.77 10.99
C THR A 133 -8.65 14.22 9.67
N ILE A 134 -7.37 13.94 9.50
CA ILE A 134 -6.63 14.36 8.31
C ILE A 134 -6.10 13.16 7.52
N ASP A 135 -5.83 13.39 6.22
CA ASP A 135 -5.11 12.45 5.37
C ASP A 135 -3.69 12.22 5.93
N VAL A 136 -3.29 10.96 6.09
CA VAL A 136 -1.95 10.59 6.61
C VAL A 136 -0.80 11.23 5.85
N ARG A 137 -1.00 11.58 4.57
CA ARG A 137 0.01 12.27 3.76
C ARG A 137 0.31 13.70 4.23
N LYS A 138 -0.61 14.30 4.99
CA LYS A 138 -0.47 15.66 5.53
C LYS A 138 0.10 15.70 6.94
N ILE A 139 0.45 14.53 7.50
CA ILE A 139 1.09 14.43 8.81
C ILE A 139 2.53 14.91 8.70
N VAL A 140 2.94 15.75 9.63
CA VAL A 140 4.29 16.34 9.68
C VAL A 140 4.95 16.12 11.05
N PRO A 141 6.29 16.15 11.13
CA PRO A 141 6.98 16.10 12.42
C PRO A 141 6.49 17.21 13.37
N GLY A 142 6.15 16.81 14.60
CA GLY A 142 5.56 17.70 15.61
C GLY A 142 4.04 17.63 15.73
N ASP A 143 3.33 16.97 14.81
CA ASP A 143 1.90 16.68 14.99
C ASP A 143 1.68 15.76 16.19
N ILE A 144 0.55 15.96 16.88
CA ILE A 144 0.08 15.04 17.92
C ILE A 144 -0.99 14.15 17.31
N ILE A 145 -0.76 12.83 17.35
CA ILE A 145 -1.72 11.85 16.84
C ILE A 145 -2.36 11.14 18.03
N GLU A 146 -3.67 10.94 17.94
CA GLU A 146 -4.40 10.04 18.82
C GLU A 146 -4.53 8.68 18.13
N LEU A 147 -4.08 7.63 18.83
CA LEU A 147 -4.12 6.24 18.36
C LEU A 147 -5.07 5.43 19.22
N GLU A 148 -5.94 4.66 18.57
CA GLU A 148 -6.89 3.74 19.21
C GLU A 148 -6.69 2.31 18.66
N ALA A 149 -7.21 1.33 19.38
CA ALA A 149 -7.18 -0.07 18.94
C ALA A 149 -7.82 -0.23 17.54
N GLY A 150 -7.06 -0.81 16.61
CA GLY A 150 -7.44 -0.95 15.20
C GLY A 150 -6.78 0.08 14.28
N ASP A 151 -6.18 1.12 14.82
CA ASP A 151 -5.51 2.14 14.01
C ASP A 151 -4.17 1.65 13.45
N TYR A 152 -3.84 2.21 12.31
CA TYR A 152 -2.55 2.06 11.65
C TYR A 152 -1.63 3.23 12.00
N VAL A 153 -0.44 2.93 12.49
CA VAL A 153 0.57 3.93 12.81
C VAL A 153 1.18 4.47 11.52
N SER A 154 0.95 5.74 11.23
CA SER A 154 1.31 6.37 9.96
C SER A 154 2.69 7.02 9.92
N ALA A 155 3.31 7.21 11.08
CA ALA A 155 4.62 7.87 11.24
C ALA A 155 5.36 7.32 12.46
N ASP A 156 6.67 7.51 12.54
CA ASP A 156 7.39 7.18 13.77
C ASP A 156 7.13 8.27 14.80
N ALA A 157 6.67 7.86 15.96
CA ALA A 157 6.23 8.79 16.99
C ALA A 157 6.61 8.36 18.41
N ARG A 158 6.80 9.34 19.30
CA ARG A 158 7.08 9.16 20.71
C ARG A 158 5.78 9.22 21.50
N ILE A 159 5.56 8.24 22.37
CA ILE A 159 4.38 8.20 23.22
C ILE A 159 4.43 9.32 24.27
N ILE A 160 3.35 10.09 24.35
CA ILE A 160 3.14 11.16 25.34
C ILE A 160 2.37 10.61 26.55
N SER A 161 1.28 9.89 26.24
CA SER A 161 0.46 9.19 27.22
C SER A 161 -0.14 7.96 26.60
N SER A 162 -0.38 6.93 27.37
CA SER A 162 -0.97 5.68 26.90
C SER A 162 -1.80 5.01 27.99
N GLU A 163 -2.84 4.30 27.57
CA GLU A 163 -3.65 3.43 28.42
C GLU A 163 -3.74 2.05 27.76
N ALA A 164 -3.11 1.05 28.41
CA ALA A 164 -3.07 -0.33 27.98
C ALA A 164 -2.66 -0.52 26.49
N LEU A 165 -1.79 0.35 25.97
CA LEU A 165 -1.38 0.34 24.58
C LEU A 165 -0.58 -0.93 24.24
N GLU A 166 -1.03 -1.65 23.22
CA GLU A 166 -0.32 -2.76 22.62
C GLU A 166 -0.24 -2.55 21.10
N VAL A 167 0.95 -2.76 20.55
CA VAL A 167 1.23 -2.55 19.14
C VAL A 167 1.85 -3.80 18.53
N ASN A 168 1.33 -4.22 17.39
CA ASN A 168 1.93 -5.29 16.58
C ASN A 168 2.99 -4.68 15.65
N GLU A 169 4.25 -5.02 15.91
CA GLU A 169 5.42 -4.53 15.17
C GLU A 169 5.97 -5.55 14.17
N SER A 170 5.17 -6.54 13.77
CA SER A 170 5.60 -7.61 12.84
C SER A 170 6.14 -7.08 11.51
N THR A 171 5.69 -5.91 11.07
CA THR A 171 6.18 -5.26 9.85
C THR A 171 7.68 -4.91 9.94
N LEU A 172 8.18 -4.63 11.13
CA LEU A 172 9.59 -4.23 11.36
C LEU A 172 10.42 -5.37 11.93
N THR A 173 9.84 -6.16 12.86
CA THR A 173 10.57 -7.19 13.61
C THR A 173 10.36 -8.60 13.05
N GLY A 174 9.30 -8.82 12.27
CA GLY A 174 8.86 -10.14 11.81
C GLY A 174 8.11 -10.95 12.86
N GLU A 175 8.00 -10.47 14.11
CA GLU A 175 7.30 -11.17 15.18
C GLU A 175 5.84 -10.71 15.29
N SER A 176 4.90 -11.64 15.25
CA SER A 176 3.45 -11.35 15.27
C SER A 176 2.89 -11.03 16.66
N LYS A 177 3.71 -11.13 17.72
CA LYS A 177 3.28 -10.86 19.08
C LYS A 177 3.18 -9.35 19.33
N SER A 178 2.03 -8.88 19.82
CA SER A 178 1.88 -7.50 20.23
C SER A 178 2.76 -7.16 21.44
N ILE A 179 3.35 -5.98 21.40
CA ILE A 179 4.28 -5.46 22.41
C ILE A 179 3.57 -4.37 23.19
N LYS A 180 3.61 -4.45 24.52
CA LYS A 180 3.12 -3.39 25.39
C LYS A 180 4.01 -2.16 25.26
N LYS A 181 3.39 -1.02 25.03
CA LYS A 181 4.02 0.28 24.87
C LYS A 181 3.52 1.25 25.93
N ASP A 182 4.40 2.10 26.44
CA ASP A 182 4.06 3.07 27.47
C ASP A 182 4.98 4.29 27.42
N ASN A 183 4.57 5.38 28.06
CA ASN A 183 5.40 6.58 28.21
C ASN A 183 6.42 6.38 29.33
N ILE A 184 7.50 5.67 29.05
CA ILE A 184 8.63 5.46 29.95
C ILE A 184 9.86 6.23 29.47
N ASP A 185 10.68 6.69 30.41
CA ASP A 185 11.98 7.27 30.09
C ASP A 185 13.01 6.16 29.88
N ILE A 186 13.65 6.16 28.71
CA ILE A 186 14.72 5.25 28.35
C ILE A 186 16.00 6.07 28.22
N THR A 187 16.97 5.84 29.11
CA THR A 187 18.25 6.56 29.11
C THR A 187 19.39 5.76 28.51
N GLU A 188 19.21 4.44 28.41
CA GLU A 188 20.19 3.52 27.84
C GLU A 188 19.96 3.38 26.33
N GLU A 189 21.01 3.00 25.61
CA GLU A 189 20.90 2.64 24.22
C GLU A 189 20.14 1.31 24.06
N LYS A 190 19.06 1.32 23.27
CA LYS A 190 18.15 0.19 23.08
C LYS A 190 17.94 -0.10 21.61
N GLU A 191 17.90 -1.39 21.31
CA GLU A 191 17.49 -1.86 19.98
C GLU A 191 16.03 -1.48 19.68
N LEU A 192 15.67 -1.45 18.39
CA LEU A 192 14.36 -0.96 17.93
C LEU A 192 13.19 -1.62 18.67
N TYR A 193 13.22 -2.95 18.81
CA TYR A 193 12.15 -3.73 19.45
C TYR A 193 12.06 -3.54 20.98
N GLU A 194 13.10 -2.98 21.61
CA GLU A 194 13.13 -2.69 23.05
C GLU A 194 12.62 -1.28 23.39
N ARG A 195 12.44 -0.42 22.38
CA ARG A 195 12.00 0.98 22.56
C ARG A 195 10.50 1.03 22.84
N LYS A 196 10.12 0.73 24.09
CA LYS A 196 8.71 0.63 24.50
C LYS A 196 7.98 1.97 24.50
N ASN A 197 8.68 3.07 24.42
CA ASN A 197 8.14 4.44 24.42
C ASN A 197 7.98 5.03 23.02
N MET A 198 8.21 4.24 21.97
CA MET A 198 8.05 4.62 20.57
C MET A 198 7.02 3.74 19.89
N VAL A 199 6.33 4.30 18.90
CA VAL A 199 5.53 3.58 17.91
C VAL A 199 6.09 3.90 16.52
N TYR A 200 5.98 2.95 15.60
CA TYR A 200 6.63 3.02 14.29
C TYR A 200 5.64 2.93 13.14
N ALA A 201 5.94 3.66 12.07
CA ALA A 201 5.17 3.58 10.83
C ALA A 201 5.06 2.14 10.32
N GLY A 202 3.88 1.77 9.85
CA GLY A 202 3.65 0.43 9.32
C GLY A 202 3.17 -0.60 10.33
N CYS A 203 3.04 -0.22 11.60
CA CYS A 203 2.56 -1.07 12.69
C CYS A 203 1.07 -0.83 12.96
N ASN A 204 0.43 -1.79 13.63
CA ASN A 204 -0.99 -1.70 13.97
C ASN A 204 -1.17 -1.67 15.49
N VAL A 205 -2.05 -0.79 15.98
CA VAL A 205 -2.48 -0.78 17.38
C VAL A 205 -3.46 -1.93 17.58
N THR A 206 -3.12 -2.86 18.48
CA THR A 206 -3.96 -4.05 18.74
C THR A 206 -4.84 -3.88 19.96
N ASN A 207 -4.43 -3.02 20.90
CA ASN A 207 -5.18 -2.76 22.12
C ASN A 207 -4.83 -1.38 22.69
N GLY A 208 -5.75 -0.80 23.45
CA GLY A 208 -5.54 0.44 24.20
C GLY A 208 -5.64 1.71 23.36
N HIS A 209 -5.14 2.79 23.94
CA HIS A 209 -5.23 4.14 23.40
C HIS A 209 -3.97 4.93 23.77
N ALA A 210 -3.53 5.84 22.91
CA ALA A 210 -2.38 6.69 23.18
C ALA A 210 -2.43 8.04 22.46
N PHE A 211 -1.79 9.04 23.06
CA PHE A 211 -1.36 10.25 22.38
C PHE A 211 0.13 10.17 22.08
N VAL A 212 0.50 10.47 20.85
CA VAL A 212 1.89 10.36 20.39
C VAL A 212 2.32 11.63 19.64
N VAL A 213 3.57 12.05 19.80
CA VAL A 213 4.15 13.15 19.00
C VAL A 213 4.94 12.57 17.83
N VAL A 214 4.63 13.02 16.63
CA VAL A 214 5.32 12.60 15.40
C VAL A 214 6.75 13.09 15.40
N CYS A 215 7.70 12.16 15.26
CA CYS A 215 9.12 12.44 15.23
C CYS A 215 9.70 12.36 13.82
N SER A 216 9.24 11.40 13.02
CA SER A 216 9.74 11.19 11.66
C SER A 216 8.62 10.74 10.73
N THR A 217 8.68 11.20 9.48
CA THR A 217 7.69 10.92 8.44
C THR A 217 8.36 10.36 7.18
N ALA A 218 7.60 9.71 6.33
CA ALA A 218 8.00 9.26 5.00
C ALA A 218 9.29 8.40 5.01
N MET A 219 10.28 8.81 4.22
CA MET A 219 11.56 8.09 4.07
C MET A 219 12.46 8.19 5.31
N ASN A 220 12.16 9.09 6.24
CA ASN A 220 12.91 9.25 7.48
C ASN A 220 12.43 8.30 8.60
N THR A 221 11.31 7.58 8.40
CA THR A 221 10.84 6.54 9.33
C THR A 221 11.71 5.29 9.24
N GLU A 222 11.66 4.42 10.26
CA GLU A 222 12.38 3.14 10.22
C GLU A 222 11.91 2.27 9.04
N LEU A 223 10.60 2.24 8.78
CA LEU A 223 10.05 1.59 7.60
C LEU A 223 10.56 2.22 6.29
N GLY A 224 10.68 3.54 6.25
CA GLY A 224 11.22 4.30 5.11
C GLY A 224 12.69 3.95 4.82
N LYS A 225 13.52 3.81 5.86
CA LYS A 225 14.93 3.38 5.73
C LYS A 225 15.05 1.96 5.14
N ILE A 226 14.20 1.02 5.60
CA ILE A 226 14.11 -0.33 5.04
C ILE A 226 13.66 -0.25 3.58
N GLY A 227 12.63 0.55 3.30
CA GLY A 227 12.10 0.76 1.95
C GLY A 227 13.14 1.31 0.98
N ALA A 228 13.97 2.25 1.40
CA ALA A 228 15.06 2.79 0.59
C ALA A 228 16.06 1.72 0.14
N SER A 229 16.36 0.77 1.01
CA SER A 229 17.25 -0.36 0.71
C SER A 229 16.64 -1.34 -0.31
N LEU A 230 15.30 -1.44 -0.34
CA LEU A 230 14.55 -2.33 -1.24
C LEU A 230 14.18 -1.67 -2.58
N MET A 231 14.24 -0.34 -2.69
CA MET A 231 13.87 0.41 -3.92
C MET A 231 14.75 0.08 -5.13
N ASN A 232 15.91 -0.53 -4.95
CA ASN A 232 16.77 -0.99 -6.03
C ASN A 232 16.28 -2.29 -6.71
N ASN A 233 15.28 -2.98 -6.15
CA ASN A 233 14.72 -4.16 -6.78
C ASN A 233 13.75 -3.74 -7.90
N LYS A 234 14.03 -4.21 -9.12
CA LYS A 234 13.16 -4.03 -10.30
C LYS A 234 11.78 -4.60 -10.00
N ASN A 235 10.72 -3.95 -10.51
CA ASN A 235 9.37 -4.52 -10.48
C ASN A 235 9.43 -5.95 -11.04
N GLU A 236 9.11 -6.94 -10.23
CA GLU A 236 9.01 -8.30 -10.69
C GLU A 236 7.84 -8.41 -11.65
N LEU A 237 8.12 -8.95 -12.84
CA LEU A 237 7.08 -9.28 -13.81
C LEU A 237 6.14 -10.34 -13.24
N THR A 238 4.85 -10.19 -13.50
CA THR A 238 3.87 -11.21 -13.10
C THR A 238 4.15 -12.54 -13.82
N PRO A 239 3.69 -13.69 -13.29
CA PRO A 239 3.82 -14.97 -13.97
C PRO A 239 3.29 -14.93 -15.41
N LEU A 240 2.14 -14.28 -15.62
CA LEU A 240 1.55 -14.10 -16.95
C LEU A 240 2.46 -13.27 -17.88
N GLN A 241 2.98 -12.15 -17.39
CA GLN A 241 3.92 -11.33 -18.16
C GLN A 241 5.19 -12.12 -18.54
N LYS A 242 5.71 -12.95 -17.62
CA LYS A 242 6.87 -13.82 -17.90
C LYS A 242 6.55 -14.84 -19.02
N LYS A 243 5.36 -15.49 -18.95
CA LYS A 243 4.90 -16.43 -20.00
C LYS A 243 4.71 -15.75 -21.35
N VAL A 244 4.09 -14.57 -21.35
CA VAL A 244 3.89 -13.78 -22.59
C VAL A 244 5.22 -13.40 -23.20
N ASN A 245 6.19 -12.94 -22.40
CA ASN A 245 7.53 -12.63 -22.89
C ASN A 245 8.25 -13.87 -23.47
N GLN A 246 8.00 -15.06 -22.90
CA GLN A 246 8.52 -16.32 -23.46
C GLN A 246 7.87 -16.62 -24.81
N ILE A 247 6.54 -16.50 -24.93
CA ILE A 247 5.81 -16.71 -26.19
C ILE A 247 6.31 -15.72 -27.24
N SER A 248 6.45 -14.44 -26.90
CA SER A 248 6.97 -13.41 -27.81
C SER A 248 8.37 -13.77 -28.33
N LYS A 249 9.26 -14.27 -27.46
CA LYS A 249 10.59 -14.75 -27.88
C LYS A 249 10.50 -15.93 -28.86
N VAL A 250 9.65 -16.92 -28.56
CA VAL A 250 9.47 -18.11 -29.45
C VAL A 250 8.93 -17.65 -30.79
N LEU A 251 7.91 -16.78 -30.81
CA LEU A 251 7.38 -16.22 -32.07
C LEU A 251 8.46 -15.46 -32.85
N THR A 252 9.28 -14.67 -32.20
CA THR A 252 10.39 -13.95 -32.83
C THR A 252 11.35 -14.94 -33.53
N TYR A 253 11.72 -16.05 -32.88
CA TYR A 253 12.60 -17.07 -33.51
C TYR A 253 11.92 -17.75 -34.70
N ILE A 254 10.61 -18.05 -34.60
CA ILE A 254 9.84 -18.62 -35.70
C ILE A 254 9.84 -17.67 -36.92
N ILE A 255 9.58 -16.36 -36.66
CA ILE A 255 9.56 -15.34 -37.71
C ILE A 255 10.94 -15.23 -38.39
N ILE A 256 12.02 -15.19 -37.60
CA ILE A 256 13.38 -15.18 -38.15
C ILE A 256 13.61 -16.42 -39.05
N GLY A 257 13.16 -17.60 -38.61
CA GLY A 257 13.22 -18.81 -39.42
C GLY A 257 12.46 -18.68 -40.74
N ILE A 258 11.24 -18.13 -40.72
CA ILE A 258 10.42 -17.89 -41.93
C ILE A 258 11.10 -16.87 -42.83
N ILE A 259 11.69 -15.80 -42.31
CA ILE A 259 12.45 -14.81 -43.07
C ILE A 259 13.61 -15.47 -43.82
N ILE A 260 14.38 -16.31 -43.12
CA ILE A 260 15.50 -17.03 -43.73
C ILE A 260 15.01 -17.94 -44.85
N VAL A 261 13.93 -18.70 -44.64
CA VAL A 261 13.35 -19.58 -45.70
C VAL A 261 12.86 -18.75 -46.87
N MET A 262 12.17 -17.65 -46.66
CA MET A 262 11.71 -16.75 -47.74
C MET A 262 12.87 -16.18 -48.52
N MET A 263 13.94 -15.73 -47.84
CA MET A 263 15.15 -15.24 -48.49
C MET A 263 15.79 -16.32 -49.40
N VAL A 264 15.95 -17.54 -48.87
CA VAL A 264 16.53 -18.67 -49.65
C VAL A 264 15.67 -19.03 -50.87
N VAL A 265 14.35 -19.20 -50.67
CA VAL A 265 13.42 -19.54 -51.75
C VAL A 265 13.34 -18.42 -52.79
N GLY A 266 13.32 -17.17 -52.37
CA GLY A 266 13.31 -16.04 -53.29
C GLY A 266 14.56 -15.94 -54.15
N LEU A 267 15.74 -16.12 -53.53
CA LEU A 267 17.02 -16.15 -54.26
C LEU A 267 17.08 -17.31 -55.25
N LEU A 268 16.58 -18.48 -54.88
CA LEU A 268 16.51 -19.65 -55.79
C LEU A 268 15.59 -19.39 -56.98
N LYS A 269 14.50 -18.62 -56.78
CA LYS A 269 13.60 -18.21 -57.87
C LYS A 269 14.11 -17.04 -58.70
N LYS A 270 15.29 -16.52 -58.40
CA LYS A 270 15.91 -15.35 -59.05
C LYS A 270 15.07 -14.09 -58.97
N ASN A 271 14.26 -13.96 -57.89
CA ASN A 271 13.55 -12.73 -57.59
C ASN A 271 14.56 -11.67 -57.14
N ASP A 272 14.18 -10.39 -57.22
CA ASP A 272 15.03 -9.32 -56.74
C ASP A 272 15.26 -9.48 -55.22
N PHE A 273 16.50 -9.34 -54.79
CA PHE A 273 16.90 -9.50 -53.40
C PHE A 273 16.19 -8.49 -52.50
N PHE A 274 16.04 -7.27 -52.98
CA PHE A 274 15.46 -6.19 -52.21
C PHE A 274 13.96 -6.32 -51.99
N ASP A 275 13.24 -6.82 -53.02
CA ASP A 275 11.80 -7.10 -52.92
C ASP A 275 11.53 -8.20 -51.90
N ILE A 276 12.33 -9.26 -51.89
CA ILE A 276 12.19 -10.36 -50.91
C ILE A 276 12.50 -9.85 -49.50
N LEU A 277 13.54 -9.04 -49.35
CA LEU A 277 13.92 -8.49 -48.07
C LEU A 277 12.81 -7.60 -47.52
N MET A 278 12.25 -6.71 -48.32
CA MET A 278 11.14 -5.82 -47.92
C MET A 278 9.89 -6.62 -47.57
N LEU A 279 9.54 -7.64 -48.33
CA LEU A 279 8.42 -8.52 -48.02
C LEU A 279 8.66 -9.29 -46.72
N SER A 280 9.89 -9.75 -46.48
CA SER A 280 10.27 -10.45 -45.24
C SER A 280 10.19 -9.56 -44.01
N ILE A 281 10.63 -8.31 -44.13
CA ILE A 281 10.52 -7.31 -43.04
C ILE A 281 9.06 -6.97 -42.77
N SER A 282 8.25 -6.77 -43.83
CA SER A 282 6.81 -6.49 -43.69
C SER A 282 6.09 -7.63 -42.98
N LEU A 283 6.43 -8.88 -43.30
CA LEU A 283 5.91 -10.06 -42.61
C LEU A 283 6.33 -10.11 -41.15
N ALA A 284 7.60 -9.79 -40.85
CA ALA A 284 8.09 -9.75 -39.49
C ALA A 284 7.27 -8.77 -38.60
N VAL A 285 7.03 -7.58 -39.12
CA VAL A 285 6.25 -6.55 -38.49
C VAL A 285 4.80 -6.99 -38.21
N ALA A 286 4.16 -7.58 -39.24
CA ALA A 286 2.77 -8.01 -39.15
C ALA A 286 2.54 -9.18 -38.15
N ALA A 287 3.59 -9.96 -37.87
CA ALA A 287 3.48 -11.20 -37.10
C ALA A 287 3.77 -11.05 -35.59
N ILE A 288 4.27 -9.90 -35.14
CA ILE A 288 4.62 -9.71 -33.71
C ILE A 288 3.47 -9.06 -32.96
N PRO A 289 3.06 -9.69 -31.83
CA PRO A 289 1.98 -9.14 -31.02
C PRO A 289 2.49 -7.95 -30.21
N GLU A 290 2.36 -6.77 -30.76
CA GLU A 290 2.64 -5.51 -30.04
C GLU A 290 1.59 -5.25 -28.95
N GLY A 291 1.97 -4.60 -27.88
CA GLY A 291 1.04 -4.17 -26.82
C GLY A 291 0.55 -5.25 -25.85
N MET A 292 0.91 -6.54 -26.03
CA MET A 292 0.36 -7.61 -25.17
C MET A 292 0.69 -7.42 -23.68
N SER A 293 1.87 -6.92 -23.34
CA SER A 293 2.26 -6.63 -21.95
C SER A 293 1.45 -5.48 -21.35
N SER A 294 1.17 -4.45 -22.13
CA SER A 294 0.35 -3.29 -21.70
C SER A 294 -1.11 -3.69 -21.50
N VAL A 295 -1.66 -4.50 -22.40
CA VAL A 295 -3.04 -5.03 -22.27
C VAL A 295 -3.19 -5.85 -20.98
N ILE A 296 -2.23 -6.72 -20.67
CA ILE A 296 -2.24 -7.51 -19.42
C ILE A 296 -2.23 -6.56 -18.21
N THR A 297 -1.38 -5.54 -18.20
CA THR A 297 -1.31 -4.57 -17.12
C THR A 297 -2.64 -3.84 -16.93
N ILE A 298 -3.30 -3.44 -18.03
CA ILE A 298 -4.62 -2.80 -17.98
C ILE A 298 -5.68 -3.75 -17.41
N ILE A 299 -5.72 -5.00 -17.86
CA ILE A 299 -6.69 -6.00 -17.39
C ILE A 299 -6.51 -6.27 -15.89
N LEU A 300 -5.26 -6.46 -15.44
CA LEU A 300 -4.97 -6.68 -14.01
C LEU A 300 -5.33 -5.44 -13.17
N SER A 301 -5.07 -4.24 -13.68
CA SER A 301 -5.43 -2.98 -13.00
C SER A 301 -6.96 -2.83 -12.90
N LEU A 302 -7.71 -3.15 -13.94
CA LEU A 302 -9.18 -3.16 -13.90
C LEU A 302 -9.71 -4.21 -12.90
N GLY A 303 -9.09 -5.40 -12.88
CA GLY A 303 -9.39 -6.45 -11.90
C GLY A 303 -9.19 -5.97 -10.46
N MET A 304 -8.04 -5.33 -10.16
CA MET A 304 -7.78 -4.74 -8.84
C MET A 304 -8.82 -3.66 -8.47
N SER A 305 -9.18 -2.80 -9.42
CA SER A 305 -10.20 -1.76 -9.21
C SER A 305 -11.57 -2.36 -8.88
N GLU A 306 -11.98 -3.41 -9.56
CA GLU A 306 -13.25 -4.09 -9.27
C GLU A 306 -13.23 -4.80 -7.91
N MET A 307 -12.10 -5.39 -7.53
CA MET A 307 -11.91 -6.00 -6.21
C MET A 307 -11.93 -4.95 -5.10
N ALA A 308 -11.31 -3.78 -5.31
CA ALA A 308 -11.31 -2.67 -4.35
C ALA A 308 -12.73 -2.17 -4.07
N LYS A 309 -13.62 -2.11 -5.08
CA LYS A 309 -15.04 -1.77 -4.90
C LYS A 309 -15.79 -2.77 -4.01
N ARG A 310 -15.27 -3.99 -3.90
CA ARG A 310 -15.79 -5.05 -3.01
C ARG A 310 -15.02 -5.18 -1.71
N ASN A 311 -14.30 -4.12 -1.29
CA ASN A 311 -13.48 -4.06 -0.08
C ASN A 311 -12.31 -5.06 -0.04
N VAL A 312 -11.82 -5.53 -1.19
CA VAL A 312 -10.65 -6.40 -1.31
C VAL A 312 -9.46 -5.57 -1.76
N ILE A 313 -8.49 -5.36 -0.87
CA ILE A 313 -7.30 -4.55 -1.13
C ILE A 313 -6.16 -5.45 -1.58
N ILE A 314 -5.69 -5.27 -2.82
CA ILE A 314 -4.55 -5.99 -3.38
C ILE A 314 -3.40 -5.03 -3.61
N ARG A 315 -2.26 -5.28 -2.97
CA ARG A 315 -1.07 -4.41 -3.04
C ARG A 315 -0.15 -4.69 -4.22
N LYS A 316 -0.18 -5.91 -4.78
CA LYS A 316 0.69 -6.33 -5.88
C LYS A 316 -0.14 -6.88 -7.03
N MET A 317 0.08 -6.41 -8.26
CA MET A 317 -0.61 -6.91 -9.46
C MET A 317 -0.48 -8.43 -9.64
N ALA A 318 0.70 -8.99 -9.34
CA ALA A 318 0.92 -10.42 -9.41
C ALA A 318 -0.01 -11.24 -8.51
N SER A 319 -0.47 -10.65 -7.39
CA SER A 319 -1.39 -11.32 -6.46
C SER A 319 -2.80 -11.50 -7.03
N VAL A 320 -3.25 -10.65 -7.96
CA VAL A 320 -4.54 -10.82 -8.66
C VAL A 320 -4.54 -12.10 -9.47
N GLU A 321 -3.46 -12.31 -10.23
CA GLU A 321 -3.29 -13.52 -11.04
C GLU A 321 -3.20 -14.78 -10.17
N THR A 322 -2.42 -14.72 -9.10
CA THR A 322 -2.26 -15.84 -8.17
C THR A 322 -3.58 -16.18 -7.49
N LEU A 323 -4.34 -15.17 -7.06
CA LEU A 323 -5.64 -15.37 -6.40
C LEU A 323 -6.63 -16.05 -7.34
N GLY A 324 -6.65 -15.67 -8.62
CA GLY A 324 -7.54 -16.27 -9.63
C GLY A 324 -7.22 -17.72 -9.98
N SER A 325 -6.01 -18.20 -9.68
CA SER A 325 -5.53 -19.55 -9.95
C SER A 325 -5.32 -20.40 -8.68
N THR A 326 -5.86 -19.95 -7.52
CA THR A 326 -5.68 -20.62 -6.24
C THR A 326 -6.65 -21.79 -6.11
N ASP A 327 -6.13 -22.98 -5.87
CA ASP A 327 -6.90 -24.21 -5.62
C ASP A 327 -7.13 -24.48 -4.13
N ILE A 328 -6.25 -23.96 -3.26
CA ILE A 328 -6.28 -24.20 -1.81
C ILE A 328 -6.21 -22.86 -1.08
N ILE A 329 -7.17 -22.62 -0.20
CA ILE A 329 -7.21 -21.43 0.67
C ILE A 329 -7.01 -21.89 2.12
N CYS A 330 -5.90 -21.46 2.74
CA CYS A 330 -5.64 -21.62 4.16
C CYS A 330 -6.05 -20.35 4.88
N SER A 331 -7.09 -20.44 5.72
CA SER A 331 -7.62 -19.28 6.44
C SER A 331 -7.43 -19.45 7.94
N ASP A 332 -6.98 -18.39 8.62
CA ASP A 332 -7.05 -18.31 10.07
C ASP A 332 -8.51 -18.12 10.52
N LYS A 333 -8.83 -18.59 11.74
CA LYS A 333 -10.17 -18.44 12.31
C LYS A 333 -10.39 -17.04 12.86
N THR A 334 -9.49 -16.61 13.74
CA THR A 334 -9.71 -15.42 14.58
C THR A 334 -9.32 -14.14 13.82
N GLY A 335 -10.26 -13.21 13.70
CA GLY A 335 -10.05 -11.95 12.97
C GLY A 335 -10.11 -12.08 11.45
N THR A 336 -10.29 -13.32 10.91
CA THR A 336 -10.42 -13.59 9.47
C THR A 336 -11.79 -14.18 9.14
N ILE A 337 -12.11 -15.38 9.65
CA ILE A 337 -13.45 -15.99 9.51
C ILE A 337 -14.40 -15.40 10.55
N THR A 338 -13.91 -15.09 11.73
CA THR A 338 -14.64 -14.42 12.80
C THR A 338 -14.16 -12.98 12.95
N ILE A 339 -14.97 -12.12 13.56
CA ILE A 339 -14.64 -10.72 13.83
C ILE A 339 -13.44 -10.58 14.79
N GLY A 340 -13.07 -11.64 15.49
CA GLY A 340 -11.96 -11.66 16.44
C GLY A 340 -12.34 -11.19 17.86
N ASN A 341 -13.42 -10.49 18.02
CA ASN A 341 -13.93 -10.02 19.29
C ASN A 341 -15.10 -10.91 19.76
N ARG A 342 -15.10 -11.23 21.04
CA ARG A 342 -16.26 -11.86 21.68
C ARG A 342 -17.30 -10.79 21.91
N LYS A 343 -18.54 -11.01 21.46
CA LYS A 343 -19.67 -10.12 21.67
C LYS A 343 -20.75 -10.83 22.50
N ALA A 344 -21.19 -10.21 23.58
CA ALA A 344 -22.36 -10.68 24.34
C ALA A 344 -23.62 -10.54 23.45
N THR A 345 -24.39 -11.62 23.36
CA THR A 345 -25.59 -11.67 22.52
C THR A 345 -26.88 -11.93 23.34
N HIS A 346 -26.77 -12.62 24.46
CA HIS A 346 -27.90 -12.98 25.31
C HIS A 346 -27.49 -13.07 26.78
N PHE A 347 -28.40 -12.74 27.67
CA PHE A 347 -28.31 -13.01 29.08
C PHE A 347 -29.09 -14.28 29.44
N TYR A 348 -28.42 -15.18 30.13
CA TYR A 348 -29.03 -16.44 30.62
C TYR A 348 -28.94 -16.47 32.16
N PRO A 349 -29.96 -15.94 32.87
CA PRO A 349 -29.95 -15.90 34.33
C PRO A 349 -30.00 -17.31 34.91
N ALA A 350 -29.38 -17.50 36.07
CA ALA A 350 -29.53 -18.69 36.87
C ALA A 350 -30.96 -18.80 37.42
N ASN A 351 -31.37 -20.03 37.83
CA ASN A 351 -32.69 -20.27 38.36
C ASN A 351 -33.06 -19.33 39.52
N GLY A 352 -34.19 -18.64 39.39
CA GLY A 352 -34.71 -17.71 40.40
C GLY A 352 -34.35 -16.24 40.24
N LEU A 353 -33.57 -15.90 39.20
CA LEU A 353 -33.27 -14.51 38.87
C LEU A 353 -34.08 -14.06 37.64
N GLU A 354 -34.62 -12.85 37.68
CA GLU A 354 -35.24 -12.22 36.51
C GLU A 354 -34.16 -11.74 35.51
N ASN A 355 -34.48 -11.82 34.22
CA ASN A 355 -33.56 -11.37 33.16
C ASN A 355 -33.08 -9.94 33.34
N HIS A 356 -33.95 -9.03 33.77
CA HIS A 356 -33.62 -7.62 33.96
C HIS A 356 -32.64 -7.44 35.12
N ALA A 357 -32.88 -8.07 36.28
CA ALA A 357 -31.99 -8.02 37.42
C ALA A 357 -30.61 -8.63 37.12
N PHE A 358 -30.59 -9.75 36.36
CA PHE A 358 -29.33 -10.36 35.93
C PHE A 358 -28.55 -9.46 34.96
N ALA A 359 -29.21 -8.85 33.99
CA ALA A 359 -28.58 -7.90 33.06
C ALA A 359 -28.03 -6.66 33.80
N GLU A 360 -28.72 -6.18 34.86
CA GLU A 360 -28.25 -5.11 35.69
C GLU A 360 -26.97 -5.47 36.44
N ILE A 361 -26.89 -6.63 37.06
CA ILE A 361 -25.68 -7.15 37.70
C ILE A 361 -24.52 -7.29 36.70
N CYS A 362 -24.79 -7.87 35.52
CA CYS A 362 -23.77 -7.99 34.47
C CYS A 362 -23.27 -6.63 33.98
N MET A 363 -24.16 -5.66 33.81
CA MET A 363 -23.80 -4.30 33.46
C MET A 363 -22.93 -3.66 34.51
N MET A 364 -23.33 -3.72 35.81
CA MET A 364 -22.54 -3.17 36.89
C MET A 364 -21.15 -3.76 36.98
N SER A 365 -21.00 -5.07 36.88
CA SER A 365 -19.70 -5.77 36.93
C SER A 365 -18.78 -5.45 35.78
N SER A 366 -19.35 -5.01 34.64
CA SER A 366 -18.60 -4.71 33.41
C SER A 366 -18.40 -3.22 33.17
N LEU A 367 -18.90 -2.32 34.03
CA LEU A 367 -18.76 -0.86 33.86
C LEU A 367 -17.30 -0.37 33.85
N SER A 368 -16.44 -1.03 34.59
CA SER A 368 -15.00 -0.70 34.68
C SER A 368 -14.13 -1.54 33.77
N ASP A 369 -14.74 -2.41 32.97
CA ASP A 369 -14.04 -3.28 32.04
C ASP A 369 -13.96 -2.63 30.66
N GLU A 370 -12.76 -2.18 30.29
CA GLU A 370 -12.48 -1.53 29.00
C GLU A 370 -12.21 -2.54 27.87
N THR A 371 -12.24 -3.83 28.17
CA THR A 371 -12.10 -4.86 27.14
C THR A 371 -13.29 -4.87 26.17
N PRO A 372 -13.10 -5.35 24.92
CA PRO A 372 -14.21 -5.50 23.99
C PRO A 372 -15.36 -6.35 24.55
N GLU A 373 -15.04 -7.37 25.34
CA GLU A 373 -16.00 -8.25 26.02
C GLU A 373 -16.82 -7.48 27.04
N GLY A 374 -16.18 -6.73 27.94
CA GLY A 374 -16.86 -5.92 28.95
C GLY A 374 -17.75 -4.84 28.33
N LYS A 375 -17.22 -4.12 27.33
CA LYS A 375 -18.00 -3.14 26.57
C LYS A 375 -19.23 -3.75 25.90
N SER A 376 -19.11 -4.96 25.33
CA SER A 376 -20.22 -5.65 24.69
C SER A 376 -21.33 -6.07 25.66
N ILE A 377 -20.98 -6.44 26.90
CA ILE A 377 -21.96 -6.75 27.96
C ILE A 377 -22.75 -5.48 28.32
N VAL A 378 -22.06 -4.36 28.50
CA VAL A 378 -22.71 -3.05 28.79
C VAL A 378 -23.62 -2.62 27.64
N GLU A 379 -23.19 -2.84 26.38
CA GLU A 379 -23.98 -2.52 25.19
C GLU A 379 -25.25 -3.35 25.13
N LEU A 380 -25.15 -4.68 25.31
CA LEU A 380 -26.29 -5.60 25.35
C LEU A 380 -27.27 -5.24 26.46
N ALA A 381 -26.78 -4.84 27.65
CA ALA A 381 -27.64 -4.38 28.74
C ALA A 381 -28.38 -3.08 28.39
N ARG A 382 -27.73 -2.16 27.68
CA ARG A 382 -28.37 -0.93 27.18
C ARG A 382 -29.43 -1.23 26.12
N GLU A 383 -29.18 -2.16 25.21
CA GLU A 383 -30.16 -2.64 24.22
C GLU A 383 -31.37 -3.28 24.90
N SER A 384 -31.20 -3.90 26.08
CA SER A 384 -32.26 -4.44 26.92
C SER A 384 -33.01 -3.38 27.75
N GLY A 385 -32.73 -2.09 27.54
CA GLY A 385 -33.42 -0.96 28.17
C GLY A 385 -32.80 -0.43 29.46
N LEU A 386 -31.67 -1.00 29.91
CA LEU A 386 -30.96 -0.51 31.08
C LEU A 386 -30.15 0.74 30.76
N ARG A 387 -30.10 1.65 31.74
CA ARG A 387 -29.28 2.90 31.66
C ARG A 387 -28.37 3.01 32.86
N VAL A 388 -27.11 3.41 32.65
CA VAL A 388 -26.10 3.56 33.69
C VAL A 388 -26.57 4.49 34.84
N HIS A 389 -27.35 5.54 34.54
CA HIS A 389 -27.90 6.46 35.52
C HIS A 389 -28.90 5.84 36.49
N ASN A 390 -29.47 4.68 36.17
CA ASN A 390 -30.46 3.99 37.00
C ASN A 390 -29.79 2.97 37.93
N LEU A 391 -28.49 2.73 37.79
CA LEU A 391 -27.78 1.78 38.61
C LEU A 391 -27.46 2.36 39.96
N ASN A 392 -27.78 1.65 41.04
CA ASN A 392 -27.43 2.04 42.38
C ASN A 392 -25.99 1.62 42.72
N THR A 393 -25.04 2.49 42.44
CA THR A 393 -23.60 2.25 42.69
C THR A 393 -23.13 2.81 44.03
N THR A 394 -24.06 3.26 44.88
CA THR A 394 -23.73 3.89 46.18
C THR A 394 -23.11 2.85 47.12
N GLY A 395 -21.84 3.02 47.45
CA GLY A 395 -21.09 2.12 48.34
C GLY A 395 -20.38 0.97 47.64
N SER A 396 -20.51 0.83 46.31
CA SER A 396 -19.84 -0.19 45.52
C SER A 396 -18.44 0.20 45.12
N LYS A 397 -17.50 -0.72 45.17
CA LYS A 397 -16.12 -0.57 44.68
C LYS A 397 -15.96 -1.25 43.34
N LEU A 398 -15.70 -0.48 42.29
CA LEU A 398 -15.43 -1.03 40.97
C LEU A 398 -14.02 -1.61 40.92
N ILE A 399 -13.90 -2.84 40.43
CA ILE A 399 -12.63 -3.57 40.19
C ILE A 399 -12.37 -3.53 38.70
N LYS A 400 -11.34 -2.77 38.29
CA LYS A 400 -10.92 -2.70 36.90
C LYS A 400 -10.30 -4.01 36.44
N PHE A 401 -10.51 -4.34 35.17
CA PHE A 401 -9.82 -5.47 34.54
C PHE A 401 -8.30 -5.26 34.59
N SER A 402 -7.57 -6.31 34.98
CA SER A 402 -6.11 -6.32 34.89
C SER A 402 -5.63 -7.60 34.22
N ALA A 403 -4.50 -7.51 33.49
CA ALA A 403 -3.88 -8.66 32.83
C ALA A 403 -3.39 -9.72 33.83
N GLU A 404 -3.17 -9.35 35.10
CA GLU A 404 -2.73 -10.23 36.17
C GLU A 404 -3.89 -11.04 36.73
N THR A 405 -4.98 -10.37 37.10
CA THR A 405 -6.17 -10.99 37.70
C THR A 405 -7.10 -11.61 36.67
N LYS A 406 -7.05 -11.09 35.43
CA LYS A 406 -7.95 -11.47 34.30
C LYS A 406 -9.43 -11.42 34.68
N CYS A 407 -9.79 -10.54 35.57
CA CYS A 407 -11.16 -10.33 36.00
C CYS A 407 -11.44 -8.85 36.24
N SER A 408 -12.68 -8.46 36.03
CA SER A 408 -13.28 -7.20 36.41
C SER A 408 -14.53 -7.47 37.22
N GLY A 409 -15.00 -6.48 37.97
CA GLY A 409 -16.19 -6.70 38.78
C GLY A 409 -16.58 -5.49 39.63
N VAL A 410 -17.52 -5.75 40.50
CA VAL A 410 -17.99 -4.81 41.53
C VAL A 410 -18.06 -5.51 42.89
N ASP A 411 -17.56 -4.85 43.91
CA ASP A 411 -17.55 -5.34 45.30
C ASP A 411 -18.43 -4.45 46.15
#